data_54a54f941edf9a03a0065195c0dfcfb8
#
_entry.id   54a54f941edf9a03a0065195c0dfcfb8
#
_cell.length_a   1.000
_cell.length_b   1.000
_cell.length_c   1.000
_cell.angle_alpha   90.00
_cell.angle_beta   90.00
_cell.angle_gamma   90.00
#
_symmetry.space_group_name_H-M   'P 1'
#
loop_
_entity.id
_entity.type
_entity.pdbx_description
1 polymer ?
#
loop_
_entity_poly.entity_id
_entity_poly.type
_entity_poly.pdbx_seq_one_letter_code
_entity_poly.pdbx_strand_id
1 'polypeptide(L)'
;MFIRLDRAHRAVPVILGVVTLAGVVALLVWDAFPSLCPPRAHDVLGAFPLVMIALAYLVYQTAHRPAPLEFLKAILLAAAFLFWAANQLWPNAPLATLFNDIAIALFVLDVFLVMIGWPAAAPDESFAETWSDSDKGSEPR
;
A
#
# COMPACT_ATOMS: atom_id res chain seq x y z
N MET A 1 12.40 27.24 6.11
CA MET A 1 12.79 25.86 6.51
C MET A 1 11.67 24.84 6.23
N PHE A 2 10.39 25.21 6.30
CA PHE A 2 9.21 24.33 6.10
C PHE A 2 9.03 23.77 4.66
N ILE A 3 9.41 24.53 3.62
CA ILE A 3 9.24 24.11 2.21
C ILE A 3 10.12 22.91 1.82
N ARG A 4 11.24 22.69 2.50
CA ARG A 4 12.12 21.53 2.24
C ARG A 4 11.58 20.22 2.82
N LEU A 5 10.85 20.27 3.95
CA LEU A 5 10.26 19.11 4.59
C LEU A 5 9.10 18.53 3.74
N ASP A 6 8.28 19.41 3.17
CA ASP A 6 7.11 19.00 2.36
C ASP A 6 7.53 18.31 1.04
N ARG A 7 8.64 18.75 0.45
CA ARG A 7 9.20 18.14 -0.75
C ARG A 7 9.86 16.79 -0.46
N ALA A 8 10.50 16.62 0.71
CA ALA A 8 11.08 15.36 1.14
C ALA A 8 10.00 14.29 1.41
N HIS A 9 8.90 14.67 2.07
CA HIS A 9 7.79 13.73 2.33
C HIS A 9 7.13 13.17 1.07
N ARG A 10 7.09 13.92 -0.02
CA ARG A 10 6.58 13.45 -1.31
C ARG A 10 7.59 12.61 -2.08
N ALA A 11 8.88 12.87 -1.91
CA ALA A 11 9.94 12.15 -2.64
C ALA A 11 10.18 10.74 -2.07
N VAL A 12 10.05 10.55 -0.76
CA VAL A 12 10.34 9.27 -0.10
C VAL A 12 9.50 8.10 -0.66
N PRO A 13 8.15 8.16 -0.75
CA PRO A 13 7.38 7.05 -1.30
C PRO A 13 7.71 6.78 -2.78
N VAL A 14 8.02 7.81 -3.57
CA VAL A 14 8.43 7.65 -4.97
C VAL A 14 9.78 6.93 -5.07
N ILE A 15 10.76 7.33 -4.27
CA ILE A 15 12.07 6.68 -4.22
C ILE A 15 11.93 5.22 -3.80
N LEU A 16 11.15 4.95 -2.74
CA LEU A 16 10.89 3.58 -2.28
C LEU A 16 10.17 2.75 -3.36
N GLY A 17 9.22 3.34 -4.07
CA GLY A 17 8.53 2.68 -5.20
C GLY A 17 9.49 2.34 -6.35
N VAL A 18 10.39 3.25 -6.71
CA VAL A 18 11.42 3.01 -7.74
C VAL A 18 12.39 1.90 -7.30
N VAL A 19 12.82 1.92 -6.02
CA VAL A 19 13.68 0.87 -5.46
C VAL A 19 12.97 -0.49 -5.46
N THR A 20 11.67 -0.52 -5.12
CA THR A 20 10.84 -1.72 -5.21
C THR A 20 10.80 -2.27 -6.63
N LEU A 21 10.54 -1.40 -7.61
CA LEU A 21 10.47 -1.80 -9.01
C LEU A 21 11.82 -2.33 -9.52
N ALA A 22 12.92 -1.67 -9.15
CA ALA A 22 14.27 -2.15 -9.45
C ALA A 22 14.53 -3.53 -8.83
N GLY A 23 14.08 -3.77 -7.61
CA GLY A 23 14.16 -5.08 -6.94
C GLY A 23 13.38 -6.16 -7.68
N VAL A 24 12.17 -5.85 -8.17
CA VAL A 24 11.37 -6.78 -8.98
C VAL A 24 12.07 -7.10 -10.30
N VAL A 25 12.61 -6.10 -10.98
CA VAL A 25 13.37 -6.30 -12.22
C VAL A 25 14.61 -7.17 -11.97
N ALA A 26 15.33 -6.92 -10.88
CA ALA A 26 16.48 -7.74 -10.50
C ALA A 26 16.08 -9.20 -10.24
N LEU A 27 14.94 -9.43 -9.56
CA LEU A 27 14.39 -10.76 -9.33
C LEU A 27 14.08 -11.48 -10.65
N LEU A 28 13.39 -10.79 -11.58
CA LEU A 28 13.04 -11.36 -12.88
C LEU A 28 14.27 -11.70 -13.73
N VAL A 29 15.28 -10.83 -13.72
CA VAL A 29 16.56 -11.09 -14.41
C VAL A 29 17.26 -12.29 -13.79
N TRP A 30 17.20 -12.42 -12.48
CA TRP A 30 17.76 -13.57 -11.77
C TRP A 30 17.07 -14.87 -12.16
N ASP A 31 15.74 -14.90 -12.18
CA ASP A 31 14.99 -16.09 -12.58
C ASP A 31 15.26 -16.49 -14.04
N ALA A 32 15.56 -15.51 -14.89
CA ALA A 32 15.97 -15.76 -16.28
C ALA A 32 17.37 -16.37 -16.39
N PHE A 33 18.26 -16.13 -15.38
CA PHE A 33 19.65 -16.56 -15.40
C PHE A 33 20.09 -17.22 -14.07
N PRO A 34 19.50 -18.36 -13.68
CA PRO A 34 19.68 -18.98 -12.35
C PRO A 34 21.12 -19.41 -12.05
N SER A 35 21.97 -19.54 -13.07
CA SER A 35 23.37 -19.96 -12.90
C SER A 35 24.29 -18.88 -12.31
N LEU A 36 23.82 -17.64 -12.24
CA LEU A 36 24.67 -16.51 -11.81
C LEU A 36 24.73 -16.33 -10.29
N CYS A 37 23.85 -17.00 -9.53
CA CYS A 37 23.63 -16.55 -8.17
C CYS A 37 23.29 -17.68 -7.17
N PRO A 38 23.64 -17.55 -5.87
CA PRO A 38 23.37 -18.55 -4.85
C PRO A 38 21.89 -18.64 -4.47
N PRO A 39 21.33 -19.82 -4.15
CA PRO A 39 19.92 -20.04 -3.86
C PRO A 39 19.33 -19.14 -2.75
N ARG A 40 20.10 -18.88 -1.69
CA ARG A 40 19.66 -18.03 -0.56
C ARG A 40 19.44 -16.57 -0.94
N ALA A 41 20.10 -16.07 -1.98
CA ALA A 41 19.92 -14.72 -2.40
C ALA A 41 18.59 -14.52 -3.13
N HIS A 42 18.03 -15.57 -3.73
CA HIS A 42 16.68 -15.55 -4.31
C HIS A 42 15.60 -15.25 -3.25
N ASP A 43 15.67 -15.92 -2.08
CA ASP A 43 14.70 -15.73 -0.99
C ASP A 43 14.72 -14.28 -0.47
N VAL A 44 15.92 -13.73 -0.28
CA VAL A 44 16.09 -12.33 0.15
C VAL A 44 15.61 -11.36 -0.94
N LEU A 45 15.96 -11.64 -2.20
CA LEU A 45 15.56 -10.78 -3.33
C LEU A 45 14.05 -10.83 -3.57
N GLY A 46 13.40 -11.98 -3.34
CA GLY A 46 11.92 -12.10 -3.40
C GLY A 46 11.21 -11.35 -2.28
N ALA A 47 11.76 -11.37 -1.06
CA ALA A 47 11.18 -10.67 0.09
C ALA A 47 11.39 -9.15 0.01
N PHE A 48 12.51 -8.68 -0.53
CA PHE A 48 12.89 -7.27 -0.54
C PHE A 48 11.85 -6.35 -1.18
N PRO A 49 11.33 -6.58 -2.39
CA PRO A 49 10.30 -5.74 -2.99
C PRO A 49 9.02 -5.67 -2.14
N LEU A 50 8.63 -6.78 -1.49
CA LEU A 50 7.44 -6.84 -0.66
C LEU A 50 7.57 -5.96 0.59
N VAL A 51 8.73 -5.99 1.24
CA VAL A 51 9.01 -5.11 2.39
C VAL A 51 9.05 -3.65 1.94
N MET A 52 9.72 -3.37 0.83
CA MET A 52 9.87 -1.99 0.34
C MET A 52 8.53 -1.38 -0.08
N ILE A 53 7.64 -2.15 -0.75
CA ILE A 53 6.32 -1.64 -1.12
C ILE A 53 5.42 -1.43 0.11
N ALA A 54 5.49 -2.31 1.11
CA ALA A 54 4.76 -2.14 2.35
C ALA A 54 5.17 -0.83 3.06
N LEU A 55 6.48 -0.58 3.18
CA LEU A 55 7.01 0.64 3.76
C LEU A 55 6.64 1.88 2.93
N ALA A 56 6.80 1.81 1.61
CA ALA A 56 6.44 2.92 0.71
C ALA A 56 4.96 3.31 0.88
N TYR A 57 4.08 2.33 0.96
CA TYR A 57 2.66 2.54 1.11
C TYR A 57 2.30 3.15 2.47
N LEU A 58 2.89 2.65 3.57
CA LEU A 58 2.69 3.22 4.90
C LEU A 58 3.19 4.67 4.99
N VAL A 59 4.38 4.96 4.44
CA VAL A 59 4.93 6.32 4.40
C VAL A 59 4.03 7.24 3.57
N TYR A 60 3.54 6.76 2.42
CA TYR A 60 2.61 7.51 1.58
C TYR A 60 1.33 7.86 2.34
N GLN A 61 0.73 6.90 3.03
CA GLN A 61 -0.51 7.11 3.78
C GLN A 61 -0.31 8.05 4.98
N THR A 62 0.76 7.88 5.74
CA THR A 62 1.05 8.78 6.87
C THR A 62 1.28 10.24 6.43
N ALA A 63 1.84 10.44 5.23
CA ALA A 63 2.03 11.78 4.67
C ALA A 63 0.71 12.47 4.27
N HIS A 64 -0.31 11.70 3.89
CA HIS A 64 -1.61 12.22 3.44
C HIS A 64 -2.65 12.39 4.55
N ARG A 65 -2.30 12.04 5.80
CA ARG A 65 -3.20 12.10 6.97
C ARG A 65 -4.58 11.51 6.70
N PRO A 66 -4.67 10.25 6.30
CA PRO A 66 -5.92 9.61 5.95
C PRO A 66 -6.86 9.54 7.16
N ALA A 67 -8.15 9.34 6.89
CA ALA A 67 -9.11 9.01 7.93
C ALA A 67 -8.67 7.71 8.66
N PRO A 68 -8.99 7.53 9.96
CA PRO A 68 -8.53 6.37 10.74
C PRO A 68 -8.84 5.02 10.08
N LEU A 69 -9.97 4.91 9.40
CA LEU A 69 -10.40 3.70 8.71
C LEU A 69 -9.58 3.44 7.43
N GLU A 70 -9.22 4.47 6.69
CA GLU A 70 -8.33 4.37 5.52
C GLU A 70 -6.92 3.96 5.96
N PHE A 71 -6.46 4.49 7.09
CA PHE A 71 -5.19 4.10 7.67
C PHE A 71 -5.18 2.64 8.12
N LEU A 72 -6.31 2.15 8.70
CA LEU A 72 -6.45 0.75 9.06
C LEU A 72 -6.33 -0.17 7.84
N LYS A 73 -6.96 0.16 6.71
CA LYS A 73 -6.82 -0.58 5.44
C LYS A 73 -5.35 -0.61 4.98
N ALA A 74 -4.67 0.53 5.09
CA ALA A 74 -3.24 0.60 4.74
C ALA A 74 -2.39 -0.33 5.61
N ILE A 75 -2.70 -0.43 6.91
CA ILE A 75 -2.02 -1.36 7.82
C ILE A 75 -2.31 -2.81 7.43
N LEU A 76 -3.55 -3.16 7.10
CA LEU A 76 -3.94 -4.51 6.68
C LEU A 76 -3.16 -4.93 5.43
N LEU A 77 -3.13 -4.09 4.41
CA LEU A 77 -2.41 -4.36 3.18
C LEU A 77 -0.89 -4.46 3.40
N ALA A 78 -0.31 -3.55 4.18
CA ALA A 78 1.11 -3.60 4.52
C ALA A 78 1.45 -4.88 5.31
N ALA A 79 0.59 -5.29 6.25
CA ALA A 79 0.76 -6.54 6.99
C ALA A 79 0.71 -7.75 6.05
N ALA A 80 -0.20 -7.78 5.07
CA ALA A 80 -0.25 -8.85 4.06
C ALA A 80 1.08 -8.99 3.33
N PHE A 81 1.67 -7.89 2.85
CA PHE A 81 2.97 -7.90 2.20
C PHE A 81 4.10 -8.35 3.13
N LEU A 82 4.08 -7.94 4.40
CA LEU A 82 5.10 -8.35 5.38
C LEU A 82 5.01 -9.85 5.73
N PHE A 83 3.81 -10.41 5.88
CA PHE A 83 3.64 -11.84 6.07
C PHE A 83 4.10 -12.63 4.85
N TRP A 84 3.82 -12.12 3.66
CA TRP A 84 4.30 -12.75 2.43
C TRP A 84 5.81 -12.65 2.29
N ALA A 85 6.43 -11.53 2.64
CA ALA A 85 7.88 -11.38 2.70
C ALA A 85 8.52 -12.36 3.72
N ALA A 86 7.90 -12.53 4.89
CA ALA A 86 8.35 -13.51 5.89
C ALA A 86 8.30 -14.94 5.33
N ASN A 87 7.26 -15.30 4.59
CA ASN A 87 7.18 -16.59 3.92
C ASN A 87 8.32 -16.80 2.89
N GLN A 88 8.71 -15.73 2.16
CA GLN A 88 9.84 -15.80 1.23
C GLN A 88 11.18 -15.95 1.94
N LEU A 89 11.38 -15.29 3.07
CA LEU A 89 12.63 -15.35 3.83
C LEU A 89 12.84 -16.70 4.55
N TRP A 90 11.75 -17.35 4.96
CA TRP A 90 11.77 -18.61 5.70
C TRP A 90 10.85 -19.66 5.09
N PRO A 91 11.09 -20.09 3.83
CA PRO A 91 10.19 -21.01 3.12
C PRO A 91 10.11 -22.39 3.79
N ASN A 92 11.17 -22.79 4.52
CA ASN A 92 11.24 -24.07 5.22
C ASN A 92 10.82 -23.98 6.70
N ALA A 93 10.35 -22.83 7.17
CA ALA A 93 9.88 -22.71 8.55
C ALA A 93 8.57 -23.51 8.76
N PRO A 94 8.35 -24.09 9.95
CA PRO A 94 7.10 -24.79 10.27
C PRO A 94 5.85 -23.93 10.11
N LEU A 95 6.01 -22.61 10.20
CA LEU A 95 4.95 -21.61 10.08
C LEU A 95 4.86 -20.95 8.69
N ALA A 96 5.67 -21.37 7.71
CA ALA A 96 5.69 -20.74 6.38
C ALA A 96 4.31 -20.79 5.71
N THR A 97 3.63 -21.93 5.74
CA THR A 97 2.26 -22.06 5.21
C THR A 97 1.30 -21.10 5.93
N LEU A 98 1.38 -20.98 7.25
CA LEU A 98 0.56 -20.07 8.03
C LEU A 98 0.80 -18.60 7.64
N PHE A 99 2.05 -18.21 7.42
CA PHE A 99 2.37 -16.84 6.96
C PHE A 99 1.76 -16.55 5.60
N ASN A 100 1.83 -17.51 4.67
CA ASN A 100 1.20 -17.40 3.37
C ASN A 100 -0.33 -17.27 3.48
N ASP A 101 -0.96 -18.10 4.29
CA ASP A 101 -2.42 -18.13 4.47
C ASP A 101 -2.91 -16.82 5.12
N ILE A 102 -2.18 -16.30 6.12
CA ILE A 102 -2.47 -15.00 6.71
C ILE A 102 -2.33 -13.88 5.68
N ALA A 103 -1.27 -13.89 4.87
CA ALA A 103 -1.07 -12.90 3.81
C ALA A 103 -2.24 -12.90 2.81
N ILE A 104 -2.67 -14.08 2.36
CA ILE A 104 -3.82 -14.24 1.45
C ILE A 104 -5.10 -13.73 2.12
N ALA A 105 -5.36 -14.11 3.38
CA ALA A 105 -6.55 -13.69 4.11
C ALA A 105 -6.63 -12.16 4.27
N LEU A 106 -5.52 -11.52 4.63
CA LEU A 106 -5.44 -10.06 4.77
C LEU A 106 -5.63 -9.36 3.42
N PHE A 107 -5.03 -9.87 2.36
CA PHE A 107 -5.17 -9.31 1.01
C PHE A 107 -6.62 -9.43 0.51
N VAL A 108 -7.24 -10.61 0.66
CA VAL A 108 -8.64 -10.83 0.28
C VAL A 108 -9.57 -9.93 1.09
N LEU A 109 -9.30 -9.76 2.40
CA LEU A 109 -10.06 -8.85 3.25
C LEU A 109 -9.93 -7.40 2.78
N ASP A 110 -8.72 -6.93 2.45
CA ASP A 110 -8.51 -5.57 1.95
C ASP A 110 -9.26 -5.33 0.65
N VAL A 111 -9.16 -6.24 -0.32
CA VAL A 111 -9.89 -6.17 -1.59
C VAL A 111 -11.41 -6.17 -1.35
N PHE A 112 -11.89 -7.02 -0.45
CA PHE A 112 -13.31 -7.06 -0.10
C PHE A 112 -13.80 -5.73 0.49
N LEU A 113 -13.04 -5.12 1.41
CA LEU A 113 -13.36 -3.81 1.98
C LEU A 113 -13.40 -2.71 0.91
N VAL A 114 -12.51 -2.78 -0.07
CA VAL A 114 -12.55 -1.85 -1.23
C VAL A 114 -13.83 -2.08 -2.05
N MET A 115 -14.19 -3.33 -2.33
CA MET A 115 -15.37 -3.66 -3.14
C MET A 115 -16.69 -3.21 -2.51
N ILE A 116 -16.82 -3.28 -1.20
CA ILE A 116 -18.01 -2.80 -0.48
C ILE A 116 -18.01 -1.28 -0.25
N GLY A 117 -16.98 -0.56 -0.75
CA GLY A 117 -16.87 0.89 -0.60
C GLY A 117 -16.61 1.37 0.83
N TRP A 118 -16.04 0.50 1.67
CA TRP A 118 -15.76 0.87 3.07
C TRP A 118 -14.31 1.39 3.24
N PRO A 119 -14.09 2.53 3.93
CA PRO A 119 -15.11 3.44 4.48
C PRO A 119 -15.85 4.18 3.36
N ALA A 120 -17.17 4.28 3.49
CA ALA A 120 -17.96 5.08 2.55
C ALA A 120 -17.42 6.53 2.54
N ALA A 121 -17.18 7.08 1.35
CA ALA A 121 -16.85 8.47 1.22
C ALA A 121 -17.97 9.29 1.87
N ALA A 122 -17.62 10.21 2.78
CA ALA A 122 -18.59 11.13 3.32
C ALA A 122 -19.26 11.86 2.15
N PRO A 123 -20.60 12.01 2.15
CA PRO A 123 -21.28 12.78 1.11
C PRO A 123 -20.64 14.16 1.03
N ASP A 124 -20.32 14.59 -0.18
CA ASP A 124 -19.70 15.89 -0.44
C ASP A 124 -20.70 16.97 -0.04
N GLU A 125 -20.53 17.57 1.14
CA GLU A 125 -21.40 18.62 1.67
C GLU A 125 -21.49 19.84 0.73
N SER A 126 -20.50 19.99 -0.18
CA SER A 126 -20.49 21.03 -1.20
C SER A 126 -21.67 20.96 -2.16
N PHE A 127 -22.25 19.77 -2.38
CA PHE A 127 -23.44 19.61 -3.23
C PHE A 127 -24.71 20.11 -2.54
N ALA A 128 -24.81 19.98 -1.22
CA ALA A 128 -25.99 20.42 -0.46
C ALA A 128 -26.09 21.96 -0.39
N GLU A 129 -24.94 22.63 -0.29
CA GLU A 129 -24.90 24.10 -0.24
C GLU A 129 -25.33 24.74 -1.58
N THR A 130 -24.96 24.13 -2.71
CA THR A 130 -25.27 24.66 -4.05
C THR A 130 -26.80 24.68 -4.33
N TRP A 131 -27.52 23.67 -3.84
CA TRP A 131 -28.97 23.59 -4.00
C TRP A 131 -29.72 24.55 -3.05
N SER A 132 -29.22 24.78 -1.84
CA SER A 132 -29.80 25.69 -0.86
C SER A 132 -29.73 27.15 -1.30
N ASP A 133 -28.70 27.52 -2.03
CA ASP A 133 -28.53 28.94 -2.48
C ASP A 133 -29.31 29.24 -3.75
N SER A 134 -29.60 28.23 -4.57
CA SER A 134 -30.41 28.36 -5.80
C SER A 134 -31.90 28.63 -5.50
N ASP A 135 -32.41 28.15 -4.36
CA ASP A 135 -33.82 28.29 -3.99
C ASP A 135 -34.16 29.68 -3.34
N LYS A 136 -33.13 30.35 -2.81
CA LYS A 136 -33.29 31.71 -2.23
C LYS A 136 -33.34 32.85 -3.25
N GLY A 137 -32.98 32.59 -4.51
CA GLY A 137 -32.93 33.59 -5.58
C GLY A 137 -34.24 33.77 -6.37
N SER A 138 -35.26 32.97 -6.12
CA SER A 138 -36.52 32.95 -6.95
C SER A 138 -37.73 33.56 -6.29
N GLU A 139 -37.60 34.41 -5.26
CA GLU A 139 -38.75 35.15 -4.72
C GLU A 139 -39.08 36.38 -5.61
N PRO A 140 -40.20 36.37 -6.34
CA PRO A 140 -40.57 37.50 -7.18
C PRO A 140 -41.06 38.68 -6.30
N ARG A 141 -40.48 39.84 -6.56
CA ARG A 141 -40.94 41.14 -6.02
C ARG A 141 -42.23 41.59 -6.70
#